data_a21f07480a14ec02882799eb09197dc5
#
_entry.id   a21f07480a14ec02882799eb09197dc5
#
_cell.length_a   1.000
_cell.length_b   1.000
_cell.length_c   1.000
_cell.angle_alpha   90.00
_cell.angle_beta   90.00
_cell.angle_gamma   90.00
#
_symmetry.space_group_name_H-M   'P 1'
#
loop_
_entity.id
_entity.type
_entity.pdbx_description
1 polymer ?
#
loop_
_entity_poly.entity_id
_entity_poly.type
_entity_poly.pdbx_seq_one_letter_code
_entity_poly.pdbx_strand_id
1 'polypeptide(L)'
;MKTFTPVSPLSRNDKKTKRNVLWDEWLRFYFRYIEPNLKIIELNTTPGLFNNIAGKSFDTYLGLSFEQLCMKNLPALLYSIGCNLDQIINYGPFFRQRARGENNDEGLQIDILLHRKGQILTLFECKYSTRPIGTEVISDIERKIKFLKAPRNYTVERVLITNSSITPKLQQSDYFNHILGVEDLFHDITSML
;
A
#
# COMPACT_ATOMS: atom_id res chain seq x y z
N MET A 1 -9.29 16.65 -1.81
CA MET A 1 -9.47 15.36 -1.08
C MET A 1 -9.94 14.29 -2.05
N LYS A 2 -9.27 13.15 -2.15
CA LYS A 2 -9.72 12.02 -2.97
C LYS A 2 -10.37 10.95 -2.11
N THR A 3 -11.47 10.37 -2.60
CA THR A 3 -12.16 9.27 -1.94
C THR A 3 -11.83 7.98 -2.67
N PHE A 4 -11.32 6.98 -1.96
CA PHE A 4 -11.10 5.65 -2.51
C PHE A 4 -12.28 4.74 -2.17
N THR A 5 -12.70 3.96 -3.16
CA THR A 5 -13.65 2.88 -2.94
C THR A 5 -12.85 1.58 -2.84
N PRO A 6 -13.04 0.76 -1.79
CA PRO A 6 -12.36 -0.52 -1.70
C PRO A 6 -12.69 -1.38 -2.91
N VAL A 7 -11.67 -2.01 -3.49
CA VAL A 7 -11.85 -3.00 -4.54
C VAL A 7 -12.26 -4.31 -3.88
N SER A 8 -13.45 -4.78 -4.18
CA SER A 8 -13.88 -6.13 -3.80
C SER A 8 -14.22 -6.93 -5.04
N PRO A 9 -13.39 -7.89 -5.46
CA PRO A 9 -13.71 -8.75 -6.60
C PRO A 9 -14.90 -9.67 -6.33
N LEU A 10 -15.33 -9.79 -5.08
CA LEU A 10 -16.35 -10.73 -4.61
C LEU A 10 -17.65 -10.08 -4.14
N SER A 11 -17.71 -8.78 -3.96
CA SER A 11 -18.88 -8.10 -3.41
C SER A 11 -19.47 -7.10 -4.41
N ARG A 12 -20.67 -7.37 -4.88
CA ARG A 12 -21.48 -6.42 -5.67
C ARG A 12 -22.00 -5.24 -4.84
N ASN A 13 -21.84 -5.21 -3.51
CA ASN A 13 -22.59 -4.32 -2.62
C ASN A 13 -21.78 -3.54 -1.57
N ASP A 14 -20.45 -3.51 -1.59
CA ASP A 14 -19.68 -2.73 -0.60
C ASP A 14 -19.67 -1.21 -0.93
N LYS A 15 -20.85 -0.62 -1.06
CA LYS A 15 -21.01 0.84 -1.12
C LYS A 15 -20.69 1.56 0.21
N LYS A 16 -20.47 0.82 1.30
CA LYS A 16 -20.41 1.36 2.67
C LYS A 16 -19.01 1.72 3.17
N THR A 17 -17.94 1.28 2.52
CA THR A 17 -16.58 1.48 3.04
C THR A 17 -15.79 2.46 2.17
N LYS A 18 -16.29 3.67 2.01
CA LYS A 18 -15.51 4.75 1.42
C LYS A 18 -14.62 5.36 2.49
N ARG A 19 -13.31 5.42 2.25
CA ARG A 19 -12.37 6.18 3.07
C ARG A 19 -11.99 7.46 2.35
N ASN A 20 -12.12 8.58 3.04
CA ASN A 20 -11.61 9.85 2.58
C ASN A 20 -10.12 9.91 2.91
N VAL A 21 -9.29 10.14 1.91
CA VAL A 21 -7.85 10.27 2.08
C VAL A 21 -7.44 11.68 1.68
N LEU A 22 -6.71 12.35 2.56
CA LEU A 22 -6.04 13.60 2.21
C LEU A 22 -4.87 13.25 1.29
N TRP A 23 -5.00 13.65 0.00
CA TRP A 23 -4.11 13.21 -1.07
C TRP A 23 -2.81 14.00 -1.15
N ASP A 24 -2.77 15.17 -0.54
CA ASP A 24 -1.61 16.04 -0.51
C ASP A 24 -0.69 15.67 0.66
N GLU A 25 0.57 15.36 0.38
CA GLU A 25 1.56 14.93 1.38
C GLU A 25 1.94 16.06 2.31
N TRP A 26 2.07 17.28 1.77
CA TRP A 26 2.41 18.45 2.56
C TRP A 26 1.32 18.74 3.59
N LEU A 27 0.06 18.77 3.17
CA LEU A 27 -1.06 19.00 4.08
C LEU A 27 -1.16 17.90 5.14
N ARG A 28 -0.89 16.64 4.77
CA ARG A 28 -0.84 15.54 5.75
C ARG A 28 0.25 15.74 6.79
N PHE A 29 1.45 16.13 6.34
CA PHE A 29 2.57 16.43 7.22
C PHE A 29 2.26 17.64 8.10
N TYR A 30 1.72 18.71 7.51
CA TYR A 30 1.35 19.93 8.20
C TYR A 30 0.35 19.66 9.33
N PHE A 31 -0.79 19.06 9.03
CA PHE A 31 -1.84 18.80 10.04
C PHE A 31 -1.40 17.79 11.10
N ARG A 32 -0.46 16.92 10.80
CA ARG A 32 0.00 15.92 11.76
C ARG A 32 1.10 16.44 12.69
N TYR A 33 2.04 17.21 12.15
CA TYR A 33 3.27 17.57 12.88
C TYR A 33 3.48 19.07 13.08
N ILE A 34 3.01 19.91 12.16
CA ILE A 34 3.25 21.33 12.23
C ILE A 34 2.16 22.04 13.03
N GLU A 35 0.91 21.96 12.57
CA GLU A 35 -0.22 22.70 13.16
C GLU A 35 -0.38 22.45 14.67
N PRO A 36 -0.34 21.20 15.19
CA PRO A 36 -0.49 20.95 16.62
C PRO A 36 0.68 21.49 17.47
N ASN A 37 1.81 21.78 16.83
CA ASN A 37 3.06 22.16 17.49
C ASN A 37 3.54 23.58 17.12
N LEU A 38 2.71 24.40 16.45
CA LEU A 38 3.09 25.74 15.97
C LEU A 38 3.75 26.59 17.05
N LYS A 39 3.16 26.66 18.24
CA LYS A 39 3.67 27.46 19.36
C LYS A 39 5.10 27.04 19.78
N ILE A 40 5.39 25.74 19.79
CA ILE A 40 6.72 25.21 20.15
C ILE A 40 7.71 25.46 19.00
N ILE A 41 7.25 25.35 17.76
CA ILE A 41 8.05 25.60 16.55
C ILE A 41 8.44 27.07 16.48
N GLU A 42 7.52 27.99 16.77
CA GLU A 42 7.77 29.44 16.78
C GLU A 42 8.79 29.86 17.86
N LEU A 43 8.80 29.18 18.99
CA LEU A 43 9.80 29.43 20.04
C LEU A 43 11.21 29.02 19.62
N ASN A 44 11.35 28.04 18.72
CA ASN A 44 12.58 27.54 18.09
C ASN A 44 13.82 27.46 19.02
N THR A 45 13.64 26.97 20.23
CA THR A 45 14.68 27.02 21.25
C THR A 45 15.41 25.70 21.48
N THR A 46 14.96 24.60 20.85
CA THR A 46 15.46 23.27 21.22
C THR A 46 16.08 22.53 20.01
N PRO A 47 17.38 22.21 20.05
CA PRO A 47 17.97 21.27 19.08
C PRO A 47 17.22 19.94 19.07
N GLY A 48 16.96 19.38 17.88
CA GLY A 48 16.26 18.10 17.75
C GLY A 48 14.73 18.21 17.93
N LEU A 49 14.15 19.39 17.84
CA LEU A 49 12.70 19.63 17.99
C LEU A 49 11.86 18.68 17.12
N PHE A 50 12.27 18.43 15.87
CA PHE A 50 11.56 17.51 14.99
C PHE A 50 11.48 16.08 15.58
N ASN A 51 12.57 15.56 16.12
CA ASN A 51 12.59 14.23 16.75
C ASN A 51 11.68 14.17 17.98
N ASN A 52 11.57 15.25 18.73
CA ASN A 52 10.68 15.33 19.89
C ASN A 52 9.20 15.33 19.45
N ILE A 53 8.86 16.02 18.37
CA ILE A 53 7.49 16.11 17.84
C ILE A 53 7.10 14.82 17.12
N ALA A 54 7.93 14.35 16.20
CA ALA A 54 7.61 13.24 15.30
C ALA A 54 7.89 11.87 15.97
N GLY A 55 9.05 11.73 16.61
CA GLY A 55 9.43 10.52 17.33
C GLY A 55 9.13 9.23 16.57
N LYS A 56 8.73 8.18 17.30
CA LYS A 56 8.36 6.87 16.72
C LYS A 56 7.15 6.92 15.77
N SER A 57 6.32 7.96 15.86
CA SER A 57 5.15 8.09 14.98
C SER A 57 5.54 8.42 13.54
N PHE A 58 6.77 8.88 13.31
CA PHE A 58 7.26 9.24 11.99
C PHE A 58 7.46 8.02 11.09
N ASP A 59 7.93 6.91 11.62
CA ASP A 59 8.08 5.66 10.85
C ASP A 59 6.72 5.17 10.33
N THR A 60 5.69 5.22 11.18
CA THR A 60 4.32 4.90 10.76
C THR A 60 3.81 5.87 9.68
N TYR A 61 4.12 7.16 9.83
CA TYR A 61 3.76 8.17 8.84
C TYR A 61 4.44 7.90 7.48
N LEU A 62 5.72 7.54 7.50
CA LEU A 62 6.48 7.21 6.28
C LEU A 62 5.90 5.97 5.59
N GLY A 63 5.55 4.92 6.36
CA GLY A 63 4.89 3.73 5.82
C GLY A 63 3.60 4.06 5.07
N LEU A 64 2.69 4.78 5.71
CA LEU A 64 1.43 5.22 5.10
C LEU A 64 1.63 6.17 3.91
N SER A 65 2.67 7.00 3.94
CA SER A 65 3.01 7.90 2.84
C SER A 65 3.57 7.12 1.65
N PHE A 66 4.33 6.07 1.91
CA PHE A 66 4.85 5.19 0.86
C PHE A 66 3.72 4.41 0.16
N GLU A 67 2.77 3.83 0.91
CA GLU A 67 1.57 3.21 0.34
C GLU A 67 0.82 4.18 -0.59
N GLN A 68 0.67 5.44 -0.15
CA GLN A 68 0.00 6.47 -0.94
C GLN A 68 0.81 6.87 -2.19
N LEU A 69 2.14 6.95 -2.08
CA LEU A 69 3.04 7.20 -3.20
C LEU A 69 2.93 6.10 -4.26
N CYS A 70 2.93 4.84 -3.84
CA CYS A 70 2.72 3.69 -4.72
C CYS A 70 1.37 3.78 -5.45
N MET A 71 0.29 4.10 -4.71
CA MET A 71 -1.04 4.26 -5.31
C MET A 71 -1.10 5.42 -6.31
N LYS A 72 -0.40 6.52 -6.07
CA LYS A 72 -0.33 7.67 -7.01
C LYS A 72 0.38 7.32 -8.30
N ASN A 73 1.41 6.50 -8.21
CA ASN A 73 2.25 6.10 -9.33
C ASN A 73 1.88 4.69 -9.85
N LEU A 74 0.64 4.25 -9.61
CA LEU A 74 0.16 2.96 -10.08
C LEU A 74 0.42 2.71 -11.58
N PRO A 75 0.22 3.68 -12.50
CA PRO A 75 0.53 3.45 -13.91
C PRO A 75 1.99 3.05 -14.17
N ALA A 76 2.97 3.66 -13.49
CA ALA A 76 4.37 3.28 -13.61
C ALA A 76 4.62 1.85 -13.08
N LEU A 77 4.02 1.49 -11.95
CA LEU A 77 4.10 0.13 -11.40
C LEU A 77 3.48 -0.91 -12.33
N LEU A 78 2.38 -0.57 -13.01
CA LEU A 78 1.76 -1.45 -14.01
C LEU A 78 2.69 -1.69 -15.19
N TYR A 79 3.38 -0.63 -15.64
CA TYR A 79 4.40 -0.75 -16.68
C TYR A 79 5.50 -1.73 -16.27
N SER A 80 6.05 -1.59 -15.05
CA SER A 80 7.13 -2.45 -14.54
C SER A 80 6.74 -3.93 -14.46
N ILE A 81 5.46 -4.25 -14.24
CA ILE A 81 4.97 -5.63 -14.25
C ILE A 81 4.42 -6.09 -15.61
N GLY A 82 4.55 -5.29 -16.66
CA GLY A 82 4.03 -5.61 -18.00
C GLY A 82 2.50 -5.68 -18.09
N CYS A 83 1.78 -4.96 -17.22
CA CYS A 83 0.32 -4.95 -17.20
C CYS A 83 -0.23 -3.75 -17.99
N ASN A 84 -0.94 -4.00 -19.06
CA ASN A 84 -1.60 -2.96 -19.84
C ASN A 84 -2.85 -2.44 -19.13
N LEU A 85 -3.13 -1.13 -19.29
CA LEU A 85 -4.29 -0.47 -18.67
C LEU A 85 -5.63 -1.06 -19.11
N ASP A 86 -5.73 -1.54 -20.35
CA ASP A 86 -6.94 -2.17 -20.91
C ASP A 86 -7.31 -3.50 -20.25
N GLN A 87 -6.36 -4.13 -19.54
CA GLN A 87 -6.59 -5.36 -18.77
C GLN A 87 -7.26 -5.10 -17.43
N ILE A 88 -7.29 -3.87 -16.94
CA ILE A 88 -7.77 -3.53 -15.61
C ILE A 88 -9.29 -3.37 -15.63
N ILE A 89 -9.97 -4.16 -14.81
CA ILE A 89 -11.42 -4.05 -14.58
C ILE A 89 -11.68 -3.10 -13.42
N ASN A 90 -10.90 -3.22 -12.33
CA ASN A 90 -11.02 -2.38 -11.14
C ASN A 90 -9.72 -2.39 -10.32
N TYR A 91 -9.48 -1.35 -9.53
CA TYR A 91 -8.31 -1.25 -8.67
C TYR A 91 -8.57 -0.34 -7.46
N GLY A 92 -7.77 -0.53 -6.42
CA GLY A 92 -7.76 0.32 -5.25
C GLY A 92 -7.32 -0.42 -3.99
N PRO A 93 -7.31 0.25 -2.85
CA PRO A 93 -7.07 -0.41 -1.57
C PRO A 93 -8.25 -1.32 -1.23
N PHE A 94 -7.97 -2.47 -0.63
CA PHE A 94 -8.98 -3.39 -0.18
C PHE A 94 -9.02 -3.42 1.35
N PHE A 95 -10.21 -3.26 1.91
CA PHE A 95 -10.43 -3.30 3.35
C PHE A 95 -11.59 -4.24 3.67
N ARG A 96 -11.35 -5.15 4.59
CA ARG A 96 -12.41 -5.95 5.18
C ARG A 96 -12.49 -5.64 6.66
N GLN A 97 -13.62 -5.13 7.10
CA GLN A 97 -13.85 -4.86 8.53
C GLN A 97 -14.10 -6.17 9.27
N ARG A 98 -13.72 -6.18 10.55
CA ARG A 98 -14.04 -7.26 11.48
C ARG A 98 -15.56 -7.41 11.60
N ALA A 99 -16.08 -8.60 11.37
CA ALA A 99 -17.49 -8.88 11.67
C ALA A 99 -17.71 -8.88 13.19
N ARG A 100 -18.74 -8.18 13.67
CA ARG A 100 -19.10 -8.20 15.10
C ARG A 100 -19.48 -9.64 15.49
N GLY A 101 -18.70 -10.25 16.39
CA GLY A 101 -19.01 -11.56 16.96
C GLY A 101 -18.12 -12.74 16.51
N GLU A 102 -17.25 -12.56 15.54
CA GLU A 102 -16.26 -13.59 15.17
C GLU A 102 -14.93 -13.35 15.92
N ASN A 103 -14.57 -14.28 16.80
CA ASN A 103 -13.38 -14.17 17.66
C ASN A 103 -12.04 -14.23 16.91
N ASN A 104 -12.03 -14.55 15.62
CA ASN A 104 -10.81 -14.80 14.82
C ASN A 104 -10.66 -13.99 13.52
N ASP A 105 -11.57 -13.06 13.20
CA ASP A 105 -11.44 -12.24 11.99
C ASP A 105 -10.77 -10.91 12.33
N GLU A 106 -9.46 -10.85 12.26
CA GLU A 106 -8.71 -9.60 12.25
C GLU A 106 -9.06 -8.82 10.98
N GLY A 107 -9.19 -7.48 11.10
CA GLY A 107 -9.41 -6.64 9.93
C GLY A 107 -8.30 -6.85 8.88
N LEU A 108 -8.68 -7.01 7.62
CA LEU A 108 -7.76 -7.19 6.51
C LEU A 108 -7.57 -5.89 5.76
N GLN A 109 -6.32 -5.55 5.48
CA GLN A 109 -5.95 -4.47 4.56
C GLN A 109 -4.98 -5.00 3.51
N ILE A 110 -5.29 -4.72 2.24
CA ILE A 110 -4.38 -4.87 1.10
C ILE A 110 -4.16 -3.47 0.55
N ASP A 111 -2.90 -3.08 0.37
CA ASP A 111 -2.54 -1.71 0.02
C ASP A 111 -3.06 -1.34 -1.37
N ILE A 112 -2.82 -2.22 -2.37
CA ILE A 112 -3.40 -2.10 -3.69
C ILE A 112 -3.82 -3.50 -4.17
N LEU A 113 -5.06 -3.61 -4.60
CA LEU A 113 -5.58 -4.81 -5.23
C LEU A 113 -6.08 -4.44 -6.63
N LEU A 114 -5.59 -5.15 -7.65
CA LEU A 114 -6.11 -5.05 -9.01
C LEU A 114 -6.99 -6.26 -9.31
N HIS A 115 -8.11 -6.01 -9.94
CA HIS A 115 -8.91 -7.02 -10.63
C HIS A 115 -8.69 -6.85 -12.13
N ARG A 116 -8.12 -7.87 -12.75
CA ARG A 116 -7.77 -7.86 -14.17
C ARG A 116 -8.65 -8.81 -14.96
N LYS A 117 -8.74 -8.57 -16.28
CA LYS A 117 -9.32 -9.54 -17.23
C LYS A 117 -8.58 -10.88 -17.11
N GLY A 118 -9.23 -11.97 -17.49
CA GLY A 118 -8.64 -13.31 -17.37
C GLY A 118 -8.66 -13.89 -15.95
N GLN A 119 -9.50 -13.33 -15.04
CA GLN A 119 -9.67 -13.85 -13.69
C GLN A 119 -8.36 -13.75 -12.86
N ILE A 120 -7.67 -12.63 -12.99
CA ILE A 120 -6.41 -12.35 -12.29
C ILE A 120 -6.65 -11.28 -11.21
N LEU A 121 -6.17 -11.56 -10.01
CA LEU A 121 -6.06 -10.61 -8.92
C LEU A 121 -4.57 -10.34 -8.68
N THR A 122 -4.13 -9.09 -8.85
CA THR A 122 -2.76 -8.70 -8.52
C THR A 122 -2.76 -7.96 -7.20
N LEU A 123 -2.14 -8.54 -6.19
CA LEU A 123 -1.99 -7.99 -4.84
C LEU A 123 -0.63 -7.31 -4.74
N PHE A 124 -0.63 -6.01 -4.46
CA PHE A 124 0.58 -5.25 -4.15
C PHE A 124 0.68 -5.06 -2.64
N GLU A 125 1.83 -5.39 -2.12
CA GLU A 125 2.25 -5.10 -0.75
C GLU A 125 3.32 -4.02 -0.76
N CYS A 126 3.05 -2.89 -0.12
CA CYS A 126 3.95 -1.75 -0.06
C CYS A 126 4.67 -1.74 1.29
N LYS A 127 5.99 -1.96 1.30
CA LYS A 127 6.79 -2.00 2.53
C LYS A 127 7.82 -0.89 2.54
N TYR A 128 7.59 0.11 3.40
CA TYR A 128 8.63 1.06 3.79
C TYR A 128 9.45 0.48 4.94
N SER A 129 10.75 0.38 4.77
CA SER A 129 11.64 -0.17 5.79
C SER A 129 13.03 0.48 5.75
N THR A 130 13.65 0.63 6.91
CA THR A 130 15.06 1.01 7.06
C THR A 130 16.00 -0.20 7.08
N ARG A 131 15.44 -1.42 7.02
CA ARG A 131 16.19 -2.68 7.04
C ARG A 131 15.78 -3.53 5.83
N PRO A 132 16.62 -4.47 5.38
CA PRO A 132 16.26 -5.42 4.33
C PRO A 132 14.98 -6.19 4.70
N ILE A 133 14.09 -6.35 3.72
CA ILE A 133 12.85 -7.13 3.87
C ILE A 133 13.19 -8.63 3.84
N GLY A 134 12.74 -9.34 4.86
CA GLY A 134 12.94 -10.79 4.98
C GLY A 134 11.70 -11.62 4.63
N THR A 135 11.78 -12.92 4.88
CA THR A 135 10.70 -13.89 4.56
C THR A 135 9.46 -13.76 5.45
N GLU A 136 9.49 -12.94 6.50
CA GLU A 136 8.34 -12.66 7.37
C GLU A 136 7.18 -12.02 6.60
N VAL A 137 7.46 -11.27 5.53
CA VAL A 137 6.44 -10.67 4.65
C VAL A 137 5.57 -11.74 3.98
N ILE A 138 6.09 -12.94 3.74
CA ILE A 138 5.36 -14.04 3.10
C ILE A 138 4.15 -14.45 3.95
N SER A 139 4.35 -14.62 5.26
CA SER A 139 3.26 -15.03 6.17
C SER A 139 2.14 -14.00 6.23
N ASP A 140 2.47 -12.70 6.15
CA ASP A 140 1.50 -11.62 6.11
C ASP A 140 0.66 -11.68 4.83
N ILE A 141 1.31 -11.90 3.68
CA ILE A 141 0.61 -11.98 2.39
C ILE A 141 -0.25 -13.24 2.30
N GLU A 142 0.26 -14.39 2.74
CA GLU A 142 -0.54 -15.62 2.78
C GLU A 142 -1.81 -15.46 3.63
N ARG A 143 -1.69 -14.78 4.77
CA ARG A 143 -2.86 -14.40 5.58
C ARG A 143 -3.82 -13.52 4.79
N LYS A 144 -3.34 -12.50 4.08
CA LYS A 144 -4.15 -11.60 3.26
C LYS A 144 -4.87 -12.37 2.14
N ILE A 145 -4.17 -13.26 1.42
CA ILE A 145 -4.74 -14.08 0.34
C ILE A 145 -5.83 -15.02 0.89
N LYS A 146 -5.57 -15.68 2.01
CA LYS A 146 -6.56 -16.56 2.66
C LYS A 146 -7.85 -15.81 3.01
N PHE A 147 -7.73 -14.59 3.54
CA PHE A 147 -8.88 -13.76 3.91
C PHE A 147 -9.54 -13.07 2.73
N LEU A 148 -8.82 -12.85 1.64
CA LEU A 148 -9.37 -12.29 0.39
C LEU A 148 -10.48 -13.20 -0.18
N LYS A 149 -10.41 -14.53 0.07
CA LYS A 149 -11.38 -15.53 -0.41
C LYS A 149 -11.61 -15.40 -1.91
N ALA A 150 -10.52 -15.30 -2.69
CA ALA A 150 -10.61 -15.26 -4.14
C ALA A 150 -11.40 -16.48 -4.66
N PRO A 151 -12.21 -16.33 -5.73
CA PRO A 151 -12.87 -17.47 -6.35
C PRO A 151 -11.84 -18.51 -6.80
N ARG A 152 -12.21 -19.80 -6.82
CA ARG A 152 -11.29 -20.90 -7.12
C ARG A 152 -10.65 -20.85 -8.52
N ASN A 153 -11.32 -20.16 -9.45
CA ASN A 153 -10.87 -19.97 -10.82
C ASN A 153 -10.04 -18.69 -11.04
N TYR A 154 -9.67 -17.98 -9.96
CA TYR A 154 -8.82 -16.79 -10.04
C TYR A 154 -7.37 -17.12 -9.71
N THR A 155 -6.47 -16.54 -10.49
CA THR A 155 -5.03 -16.52 -10.18
C THR A 155 -4.72 -15.31 -9.31
N VAL A 156 -3.91 -15.50 -8.27
CA VAL A 156 -3.43 -14.39 -7.41
C VAL A 156 -1.96 -14.15 -7.68
N GLU A 157 -1.64 -13.03 -8.32
CA GLU A 157 -0.28 -12.52 -8.48
C GLU A 157 0.12 -11.70 -7.26
N ARG A 158 1.37 -11.78 -6.86
CA ARG A 158 1.95 -11.14 -5.67
C ARG A 158 3.07 -10.21 -6.08
N VAL A 159 2.94 -8.95 -5.75
CA VAL A 159 3.92 -7.91 -6.05
C VAL A 159 4.35 -7.27 -4.74
N LEU A 160 5.65 -7.27 -4.46
CA LEU A 160 6.24 -6.52 -3.37
C LEU A 160 6.81 -5.22 -3.91
N ILE A 161 6.49 -4.09 -3.26
CA ILE A 161 7.10 -2.79 -3.54
C ILE A 161 7.82 -2.35 -2.27
N THR A 162 9.09 -2.02 -2.38
CA THR A 162 9.89 -1.61 -1.21
C THR A 162 10.90 -0.51 -1.55
N ASN A 163 11.18 0.36 -0.57
CA ASN A 163 12.28 1.31 -0.62
C ASN A 163 13.62 0.71 -0.16
N SER A 164 13.62 -0.53 0.30
CA SER A 164 14.77 -1.19 0.89
C SER A 164 15.18 -2.42 0.09
N SER A 165 16.40 -2.89 0.30
CA SER A 165 16.83 -4.19 -0.25
C SER A 165 16.01 -5.35 0.33
N ILE A 166 16.05 -6.50 -0.33
CA ILE A 166 15.48 -7.75 0.17
C ILE A 166 16.59 -8.70 0.61
N THR A 167 16.29 -9.59 1.55
CA THR A 167 17.26 -10.60 1.97
C THR A 167 17.47 -11.66 0.89
N PRO A 168 18.67 -12.27 0.76
CA PRO A 168 18.90 -13.37 -0.17
C PRO A 168 17.92 -14.53 0.01
N LYS A 169 17.49 -14.80 1.24
CA LYS A 169 16.51 -15.84 1.54
C LYS A 169 15.13 -15.52 0.93
N LEU A 170 14.70 -14.26 0.95
CA LEU A 170 13.45 -13.85 0.32
C LEU A 170 13.56 -13.92 -1.20
N GLN A 171 14.68 -13.49 -1.77
CA GLN A 171 14.93 -13.55 -3.20
C GLN A 171 14.90 -14.99 -3.72
N GLN A 172 15.55 -15.92 -3.01
CA GLN A 172 15.59 -17.34 -3.36
C GLN A 172 14.25 -18.08 -3.18
N SER A 173 13.31 -17.51 -2.44
CA SER A 173 12.00 -18.14 -2.19
C SER A 173 11.12 -18.21 -3.43
N ASP A 174 11.39 -17.39 -4.44
CA ASP A 174 10.59 -17.26 -5.68
C ASP A 174 9.08 -17.07 -5.40
N TYR A 175 8.78 -16.45 -4.25
CA TYR A 175 7.41 -16.29 -3.77
C TYR A 175 6.64 -15.19 -4.50
N PHE A 176 7.32 -14.08 -4.81
CA PHE A 176 6.74 -12.94 -5.50
C PHE A 176 6.85 -13.08 -7.01
N ASN A 177 5.79 -12.73 -7.73
CA ASN A 177 5.82 -12.62 -9.18
C ASN A 177 6.69 -11.43 -9.62
N HIS A 178 6.65 -10.34 -8.85
CA HIS A 178 7.47 -9.15 -9.08
C HIS A 178 7.92 -8.56 -7.74
N ILE A 179 9.15 -8.04 -7.71
CA ILE A 179 9.69 -7.24 -6.61
C ILE A 179 10.17 -5.93 -7.24
N LEU A 180 9.55 -4.83 -6.83
CA LEU A 180 9.74 -3.50 -7.39
C LEU A 180 10.41 -2.59 -6.36
N GLY A 181 11.26 -1.70 -6.84
CA GLY A 181 11.93 -0.67 -6.05
C GLY A 181 11.26 0.70 -6.17
N VAL A 182 11.86 1.70 -5.53
CA VAL A 182 11.42 3.10 -5.64
C VAL A 182 11.59 3.64 -7.05
N GLU A 183 12.61 3.19 -7.77
CA GLU A 183 12.90 3.53 -9.16
C GLU A 183 11.73 3.20 -10.11
N ASP A 184 11.01 2.12 -9.85
CA ASP A 184 9.85 1.69 -10.63
C ASP A 184 8.66 2.65 -10.54
N LEU A 185 8.64 3.53 -9.53
CA LEU A 185 7.60 4.56 -9.37
C LEU A 185 7.78 5.73 -10.36
N PHE A 186 8.93 5.87 -10.98
CA PHE A 186 9.31 7.03 -11.79
C PHE A 186 9.56 6.69 -13.26
N HIS A 187 9.07 5.55 -13.74
CA HIS A 187 9.10 5.26 -15.17
C HIS A 187 8.32 6.30 -15.98
N ASP A 188 8.91 6.73 -17.07
CA ASP A 188 8.21 7.59 -18.03
C ASP A 188 7.14 6.77 -18.76
N ILE A 189 5.88 7.05 -18.41
CA ILE A 189 4.72 6.39 -18.98
C ILE A 189 4.11 7.14 -20.17
N THR A 190 4.79 8.19 -20.66
CA THR A 190 4.30 9.03 -21.78
C THR A 190 4.00 8.20 -23.04
N SER A 191 4.70 7.08 -23.21
CA SER A 191 4.49 6.13 -24.33
C SER A 191 3.28 5.20 -24.13
N MET A 192 2.63 5.20 -22.93
CA MET A 192 1.48 4.35 -22.61
C MET A 192 0.14 5.10 -22.73
N LEU A 193 0.17 6.41 -22.89
CA LEU A 193 -0.98 7.28 -23.04
C LEU A 193 -1.25 7.59 -24.51
#